data_2641f87fd89a8126addbdb0c3a2b8ab2
#
_entry.id   2641f87fd89a8126addbdb0c3a2b8ab2
#
_cell.length_a   1.000
_cell.length_b   1.000
_cell.length_c   1.000
_cell.angle_alpha   90.00
_cell.angle_beta   90.00
_cell.angle_gamma   90.00
#
_symmetry.space_group_name_H-M   'P 1'
#
loop_
_entity.id
_entity.type
_entity.pdbx_description
1 polymer ?
#
loop_
_entity_poly.entity_id
_entity_poly.type
_entity_poly.pdbx_seq_one_letter_code
_entity_poly.pdbx_strand_id
1 'polypeptide(L)'
;MKKYITIIAILISFVAAVSSQNIRSNITLELTGGLSPFTYKTNIGKQKGMAGTSVAIKYQYNLDWNWSIGTGVEMKMYQSYTQFETFSDSYKTEAKSLMTGKADEMTFSYCYKGLEERQRALYINIPIYAQYRFDNGAYVRLGAKVGVPVKSGSQLYFEELTTKGYFALENIEYTNLPQHGFGTFYNTEIDEEYKMKINSSLCAELGWSWDWNERYVLYLGVHGEYGLCNIYGRDELQPQLQYETGNFIYNPIWSANINNGGNRVAITKERVNTFAIGLLVRYSFGL
;
A
#
# COMPACT_ATOMS: atom_id res chain seq x y z
N MET A 1 1.03 -19.10 -10.56
CA MET A 1 0.21 -18.66 -11.69
C MET A 1 -0.94 -19.62 -12.03
N LYS A 2 -0.73 -20.94 -12.28
CA LYS A 2 -1.83 -21.88 -12.64
C LYS A 2 -3.00 -21.91 -11.63
N LYS A 3 -2.76 -21.86 -10.32
CA LYS A 3 -3.81 -21.89 -9.29
C LYS A 3 -4.75 -20.68 -9.32
N TYR A 4 -4.26 -19.50 -9.71
CA TYR A 4 -5.09 -18.27 -9.80
C TYR A 4 -5.97 -18.24 -11.05
N ILE A 5 -5.47 -18.83 -12.15
CA ILE A 5 -6.24 -18.97 -13.41
C ILE A 5 -7.44 -19.89 -13.19
N THR A 6 -7.27 -20.96 -12.41
CA THR A 6 -8.36 -21.91 -12.10
C THR A 6 -9.46 -21.25 -11.25
N ILE A 7 -9.10 -20.40 -10.28
CA ILE A 7 -10.06 -19.67 -9.45
C ILE A 7 -10.84 -18.66 -10.29
N ILE A 8 -10.18 -17.93 -11.18
CA ILE A 8 -10.82 -16.99 -12.11
C ILE A 8 -11.74 -17.72 -13.08
N ALA A 9 -11.34 -18.88 -13.61
CA ALA A 9 -12.17 -19.69 -14.51
C ALA A 9 -13.42 -20.25 -13.80
N ILE A 10 -13.33 -20.65 -12.53
CA ILE A 10 -14.47 -21.10 -11.72
C ILE A 10 -15.43 -19.93 -11.44
N LEU A 11 -14.93 -18.73 -11.15
CA LEU A 11 -15.75 -17.53 -10.97
C LEU A 11 -16.48 -17.14 -12.27
N ILE A 12 -15.83 -17.22 -13.42
CA ILE A 12 -16.44 -16.92 -14.71
C ILE A 12 -17.49 -17.97 -15.08
N SER A 13 -17.28 -19.26 -14.79
CA SER A 13 -18.26 -20.31 -15.05
C SER A 13 -19.49 -20.23 -14.16
N PHE A 14 -19.38 -19.70 -12.94
CA PHE A 14 -20.52 -19.46 -12.05
C PHE A 14 -21.42 -18.33 -12.58
N VAL A 15 -20.85 -17.32 -13.22
CA VAL A 15 -21.60 -16.21 -13.85
C VAL A 15 -22.39 -16.68 -15.08
N ALA A 16 -21.88 -17.66 -15.84
CA ALA A 16 -22.53 -18.16 -17.06
C ALA A 16 -23.73 -19.10 -16.78
N ALA A 17 -23.87 -19.65 -15.58
CA ALA A 17 -24.90 -20.64 -15.26
C ALA A 17 -26.26 -20.05 -14.82
N VAL A 18 -26.40 -18.72 -14.70
CA VAL A 18 -27.60 -18.04 -14.14
C VAL A 18 -28.41 -17.30 -15.20
N SER A 19 -28.28 -17.63 -16.49
CA SER A 19 -29.06 -16.99 -17.57
C SER A 19 -30.41 -17.70 -17.77
N SER A 20 -31.39 -17.35 -16.96
CA SER A 20 -32.79 -17.68 -17.33
C SER A 20 -33.81 -16.77 -16.61
N GLN A 21 -34.46 -15.96 -17.41
CA GLN A 21 -35.78 -15.35 -17.25
C GLN A 21 -36.00 -14.31 -16.12
N ASN A 22 -36.26 -13.09 -16.54
CA ASN A 22 -36.47 -11.82 -15.85
C ASN A 22 -35.15 -11.10 -15.50
N ILE A 23 -35.09 -9.78 -15.76
CA ILE A 23 -33.94 -8.90 -15.49
C ILE A 23 -33.69 -8.83 -13.96
N ARG A 24 -33.27 -9.94 -13.38
CA ARG A 24 -32.90 -10.02 -11.96
C ARG A 24 -31.41 -9.89 -11.74
N SER A 25 -30.62 -9.85 -12.80
CA SER A 25 -29.18 -9.80 -12.70
C SER A 25 -28.57 -8.72 -13.58
N ASN A 26 -27.57 -8.06 -13.06
CA ASN A 26 -26.84 -7.00 -13.73
C ASN A 26 -25.34 -7.27 -13.68
N ILE A 27 -24.64 -6.94 -14.76
CA ILE A 27 -23.19 -6.74 -14.74
C ILE A 27 -22.92 -5.25 -14.56
N THR A 28 -22.00 -4.90 -13.70
CA THR A 28 -21.65 -3.51 -13.44
C THR A 28 -20.16 -3.26 -13.66
N LEU A 29 -19.86 -2.17 -14.34
CA LEU A 29 -18.53 -1.60 -14.44
C LEU A 29 -18.44 -0.42 -13.49
N GLU A 30 -17.42 -0.42 -12.63
CA GLU A 30 -17.26 0.62 -11.62
C GLU A 30 -15.84 1.19 -11.66
N LEU A 31 -15.77 2.51 -11.59
CA LEU A 31 -14.56 3.28 -11.46
C LEU A 31 -14.64 4.13 -10.20
N THR A 32 -13.61 4.08 -9.38
CA THR A 32 -13.49 4.98 -8.22
C THR A 32 -12.20 5.78 -8.27
N GLY A 33 -12.24 6.98 -7.71
CA GLY A 33 -11.07 7.84 -7.57
C GLY A 33 -11.18 8.72 -6.34
N GLY A 34 -10.07 8.94 -5.66
CA GLY A 34 -10.03 9.75 -4.44
C GLY A 34 -8.78 9.50 -3.63
N LEU A 35 -8.84 9.75 -2.34
CA LEU A 35 -7.76 9.43 -1.42
C LEU A 35 -7.79 7.94 -1.08
N SER A 36 -6.66 7.26 -1.22
CA SER A 36 -6.53 5.84 -0.89
C SER A 36 -5.19 5.57 -0.18
N PRO A 37 -4.98 6.15 1.03
CA PRO A 37 -3.74 5.99 1.77
C PRO A 37 -3.65 4.65 2.50
N PHE A 38 -2.41 4.29 2.83
CA PHE A 38 -2.12 3.44 3.98
C PHE A 38 -2.25 4.29 5.24
N THR A 39 -2.86 3.73 6.28
CA THR A 39 -3.00 4.38 7.57
C THR A 39 -2.06 3.73 8.57
N TYR A 40 -1.09 4.50 9.05
CA TYR A 40 -0.13 4.12 10.08
C TYR A 40 0.29 5.35 10.87
N LYS A 41 0.91 5.14 12.03
CA LYS A 41 1.45 6.24 12.84
C LYS A 41 2.97 6.20 12.78
N THR A 42 3.58 7.33 12.47
CA THR A 42 5.04 7.51 12.55
C THR A 42 5.42 8.14 13.88
N ASN A 43 6.56 7.73 14.44
CA ASN A 43 7.16 8.39 15.59
C ASN A 43 7.97 9.62 15.17
N ILE A 44 8.43 9.65 13.92
CA ILE A 44 9.17 10.74 13.29
C ILE A 44 8.69 10.92 11.84
N GLY A 45 8.89 12.12 11.30
CA GLY A 45 8.46 12.46 9.94
C GLY A 45 6.98 12.78 9.82
N LYS A 46 6.57 13.19 8.62
CA LYS A 46 5.19 13.57 8.28
C LYS A 46 4.64 12.64 7.21
N GLN A 47 3.55 11.95 7.53
CA GLN A 47 2.82 11.13 6.56
C GLN A 47 1.76 11.96 5.85
N LYS A 48 1.60 11.73 4.55
CA LYS A 48 0.51 12.28 3.73
C LYS A 48 -0.16 11.16 2.94
N GLY A 49 -1.48 11.18 2.91
CA GLY A 49 -2.27 10.31 2.04
C GLY A 49 -2.15 10.76 0.59
N MET A 50 -2.11 9.80 -0.33
CA MET A 50 -2.07 10.04 -1.77
C MET A 50 -3.37 9.60 -2.42
N ALA A 51 -3.60 10.08 -3.63
CA ALA A 51 -4.70 9.64 -4.46
C ALA A 51 -4.51 8.19 -4.90
N GLY A 52 -5.61 7.47 -5.00
CA GLY A 52 -5.67 6.14 -5.57
C GLY A 52 -6.91 5.96 -6.41
N THR A 53 -6.92 4.93 -7.23
CA THR A 53 -8.02 4.61 -8.13
C THR A 53 -8.36 3.14 -8.03
N SER A 54 -9.61 2.79 -8.37
CA SER A 54 -9.95 1.39 -8.59
C SER A 54 -10.83 1.23 -9.83
N VAL A 55 -10.74 0.06 -10.43
CA VAL A 55 -11.64 -0.41 -11.48
C VAL A 55 -12.20 -1.76 -11.06
N ALA A 56 -13.51 -1.96 -11.27
CA ALA A 56 -14.14 -3.21 -10.89
C ALA A 56 -15.17 -3.66 -11.93
N ILE A 57 -15.31 -4.98 -12.04
CA ILE A 57 -16.40 -5.67 -12.70
C ILE A 57 -17.15 -6.44 -11.62
N LYS A 58 -18.46 -6.16 -11.48
CA LYS A 58 -19.28 -6.75 -10.43
C LYS A 58 -20.52 -7.40 -11.03
N TYR A 59 -20.96 -8.47 -10.43
CA TYR A 59 -22.25 -9.10 -10.67
C TYR A 59 -23.17 -8.74 -9.52
N GLN A 60 -24.38 -8.30 -9.85
CA GLN A 60 -25.42 -7.91 -8.90
C GLN A 60 -26.68 -8.70 -9.20
N TYR A 61 -27.27 -9.27 -8.18
CA TYR A 61 -28.55 -9.95 -8.23
C TYR A 61 -29.59 -9.14 -7.45
N ASN A 62 -30.69 -8.78 -8.12
CA ASN A 62 -31.80 -8.03 -7.53
C ASN A 62 -32.75 -9.01 -6.85
N LEU A 63 -32.88 -8.89 -5.53
CA LEU A 63 -33.80 -9.68 -4.72
C LEU A 63 -35.25 -9.21 -4.94
N ASP A 64 -35.41 -7.89 -4.97
CA ASP A 64 -36.64 -7.17 -5.26
C ASP A 64 -36.33 -5.83 -5.94
N TRP A 65 -37.30 -4.92 -5.97
CA TRP A 65 -37.19 -3.59 -6.59
C TRP A 65 -36.16 -2.68 -5.87
N ASN A 66 -35.95 -2.87 -4.59
CA ASN A 66 -35.14 -2.03 -3.74
C ASN A 66 -33.82 -2.72 -3.33
N TRP A 67 -33.87 -4.03 -3.02
CA TRP A 67 -32.73 -4.78 -2.52
C TRP A 67 -31.99 -5.55 -3.59
N SER A 68 -30.68 -5.46 -3.53
CA SER A 68 -29.78 -6.29 -4.33
C SER A 68 -28.55 -6.71 -3.54
N ILE A 69 -28.00 -7.85 -3.92
CA ILE A 69 -26.73 -8.37 -3.42
C ILE A 69 -25.77 -8.56 -4.59
N GLY A 70 -24.47 -8.54 -4.30
CA GLY A 70 -23.52 -8.74 -5.38
C GLY A 70 -22.11 -9.03 -4.91
N THR A 71 -21.33 -9.43 -5.91
CA THR A 71 -19.90 -9.70 -5.78
C THR A 71 -19.17 -9.32 -7.06
N GLY A 72 -17.85 -9.46 -7.11
CA GLY A 72 -17.10 -9.16 -8.31
C GLY A 72 -15.61 -9.21 -8.11
N VAL A 73 -14.90 -8.55 -9.01
CA VAL A 73 -13.44 -8.38 -8.93
C VAL A 73 -13.14 -6.89 -9.09
N GLU A 74 -12.33 -6.39 -8.18
CA GLU A 74 -11.87 -5.00 -8.16
C GLU A 74 -10.34 -4.98 -8.14
N MET A 75 -9.73 -4.18 -8.96
CA MET A 75 -8.32 -3.85 -8.92
C MET A 75 -8.17 -2.45 -8.33
N LYS A 76 -7.45 -2.32 -7.22
CA LYS A 76 -7.32 -1.06 -6.47
C LYS A 76 -5.89 -0.74 -6.09
N MET A 77 -5.53 0.52 -6.25
CA MET A 77 -4.22 1.06 -5.89
C MET A 77 -4.31 1.90 -4.61
N TYR A 78 -3.45 1.57 -3.64
CA TYR A 78 -3.24 2.36 -2.42
C TYR A 78 -1.86 3.00 -2.47
N GLN A 79 -1.75 4.24 -1.98
CA GLN A 79 -0.51 4.97 -1.98
C GLN A 79 -0.40 5.89 -0.75
N SER A 80 0.78 5.96 -0.17
CA SER A 80 1.13 6.94 0.86
C SER A 80 2.52 7.51 0.60
N TYR A 81 2.78 8.61 1.26
CA TYR A 81 4.00 9.34 1.16
C TYR A 81 4.43 9.76 2.55
N THR A 82 5.70 9.56 2.88
CA THR A 82 6.29 9.99 4.16
C THR A 82 7.51 10.84 3.88
N GLN A 83 7.61 11.97 4.55
CA GLN A 83 8.68 12.94 4.39
C GLN A 83 9.38 13.22 5.72
N PHE A 84 10.70 13.32 5.64
CA PHE A 84 11.59 13.71 6.73
C PHE A 84 12.46 14.87 6.26
N GLU A 85 12.46 16.00 6.97
CA GLU A 85 13.31 17.15 6.65
C GLU A 85 14.78 16.80 6.86
N THR A 86 15.07 16.22 8.01
CA THR A 86 16.37 15.65 8.36
C THR A 86 16.16 14.36 9.13
N PHE A 87 16.88 13.33 8.77
CA PHE A 87 16.82 12.03 9.41
C PHE A 87 18.23 11.52 9.60
N SER A 88 18.66 11.26 10.83
CA SER A 88 19.99 10.72 11.14
C SER A 88 19.89 9.54 12.08
N ASP A 89 20.80 8.59 11.89
CA ASP A 89 20.90 7.41 12.73
C ASP A 89 22.36 6.95 12.83
N SER A 90 22.64 6.16 13.85
CA SER A 90 23.93 5.49 14.04
C SER A 90 23.76 4.16 14.74
N TYR A 91 24.56 3.18 14.35
CA TYR A 91 24.56 1.85 14.94
C TYR A 91 25.92 1.16 14.78
N LYS A 92 26.17 0.15 15.60
CA LYS A 92 27.35 -0.68 15.51
C LYS A 92 27.12 -1.84 14.56
N THR A 93 28.10 -2.11 13.71
CA THR A 93 28.13 -3.24 12.77
C THR A 93 29.54 -3.74 12.60
N GLU A 94 29.70 -4.93 12.05
CA GLU A 94 31.01 -5.46 11.66
C GLU A 94 31.33 -5.00 10.22
N ALA A 95 32.56 -4.53 10.04
CA ALA A 95 33.08 -4.17 8.73
C ALA A 95 34.53 -4.58 8.62
N LYS A 96 35.04 -4.71 7.37
CA LYS A 96 36.48 -4.91 7.17
C LYS A 96 37.20 -3.60 7.39
N SER A 97 38.16 -3.60 8.34
CA SER A 97 39.08 -2.50 8.52
C SER A 97 39.84 -2.23 7.22
N LEU A 98 39.91 -0.97 6.82
CA LEU A 98 40.61 -0.57 5.60
C LEU A 98 42.13 -0.62 5.73
N MET A 99 42.63 -0.60 6.97
CA MET A 99 44.09 -0.70 7.23
C MET A 99 44.54 -2.16 7.31
N THR A 100 43.82 -2.99 8.06
CA THR A 100 44.26 -4.36 8.38
C THR A 100 43.60 -5.43 7.51
N GLY A 101 42.49 -5.09 6.83
CA GLY A 101 41.65 -6.03 6.04
C GLY A 101 40.89 -7.07 6.88
N LYS A 102 40.98 -7.00 8.22
CA LYS A 102 40.28 -7.90 9.13
C LYS A 102 38.94 -7.33 9.55
N ALA A 103 38.03 -8.21 9.95
CA ALA A 103 36.75 -7.81 10.53
C ALA A 103 36.99 -7.03 11.85
N ASP A 104 36.33 -5.90 11.99
CA ASP A 104 36.39 -5.02 13.14
C ASP A 104 35.03 -4.39 13.42
N GLU A 105 34.76 -3.99 14.68
CA GLU A 105 33.58 -3.26 15.04
C GLU A 105 33.63 -1.83 14.50
N MET A 106 32.67 -1.46 13.73
CA MET A 106 32.49 -0.11 13.15
C MET A 106 31.21 0.52 13.69
N THR A 107 31.28 1.78 14.10
CA THR A 107 30.06 2.61 14.24
C THR A 107 29.74 3.26 12.91
N PHE A 108 28.68 2.78 12.27
CA PHE A 108 28.18 3.39 11.04
C PHE A 108 27.18 4.47 11.39
N SER A 109 27.35 5.68 10.81
CA SER A 109 26.50 6.83 11.01
C SER A 109 26.06 7.38 9.67
N TYR A 110 24.78 7.78 9.57
CA TYR A 110 24.24 8.38 8.35
C TYR A 110 23.26 9.49 8.66
N CYS A 111 23.16 10.44 7.74
CA CYS A 111 22.26 11.58 7.81
C CYS A 111 21.66 11.85 6.43
N TYR A 112 20.33 11.82 6.35
CA TYR A 112 19.58 12.26 5.18
C TYR A 112 19.10 13.70 5.33
N LYS A 113 19.09 14.44 4.23
CA LYS A 113 18.31 15.66 4.06
C LYS A 113 17.30 15.44 2.94
N GLY A 114 16.07 15.89 3.16
CA GLY A 114 14.99 15.74 2.20
C GLY A 114 14.67 14.28 1.86
N LEU A 115 14.63 13.40 2.88
CA LEU A 115 14.25 12.00 2.68
C LEU A 115 12.75 11.89 2.45
N GLU A 116 12.38 11.23 1.36
CA GLU A 116 11.01 10.95 0.97
C GLU A 116 10.84 9.47 0.65
N GLU A 117 9.78 8.86 1.14
CA GLU A 117 9.42 7.49 0.79
C GLU A 117 7.96 7.42 0.35
N ARG A 118 7.73 6.95 -0.88
CA ARG A 118 6.41 6.70 -1.45
C ARG A 118 6.12 5.20 -1.41
N GLN A 119 5.12 4.82 -0.63
CA GLN A 119 4.66 3.43 -0.55
C GLN A 119 3.50 3.23 -1.52
N ARG A 120 3.54 2.13 -2.27
CA ARG A 120 2.50 1.76 -3.25
C ARG A 120 2.13 0.29 -3.12
N ALA A 121 0.85 -0.02 -3.27
CA ALA A 121 0.43 -1.40 -3.46
C ALA A 121 -0.80 -1.48 -4.37
N LEU A 122 -0.78 -2.49 -5.21
CA LEU A 122 -1.89 -2.90 -6.07
C LEU A 122 -2.51 -4.17 -5.51
N TYR A 123 -3.82 -4.12 -5.24
CA TYR A 123 -4.61 -5.23 -4.73
C TYR A 123 -5.65 -5.67 -5.75
N ILE A 124 -5.88 -6.98 -5.81
CA ILE A 124 -7.09 -7.55 -6.41
C ILE A 124 -8.02 -7.92 -5.26
N ASN A 125 -9.19 -7.30 -5.22
CA ASN A 125 -10.20 -7.46 -4.19
C ASN A 125 -11.41 -8.25 -4.72
N ILE A 126 -12.01 -9.05 -3.85
CA ILE A 126 -13.30 -9.68 -4.06
C ILE A 126 -14.28 -9.04 -3.08
N PRO A 127 -15.16 -8.13 -3.53
CA PRO A 127 -16.21 -7.53 -2.71
C PRO A 127 -17.41 -8.47 -2.59
N ILE A 128 -18.07 -8.40 -1.44
CA ILE A 128 -19.43 -8.93 -1.21
C ILE A 128 -20.22 -7.78 -0.61
N TYR A 129 -21.39 -7.48 -1.19
CA TYR A 129 -22.15 -6.32 -0.77
C TYR A 129 -23.66 -6.55 -0.85
N ALA A 130 -24.40 -5.76 -0.06
CA ALA A 130 -25.84 -5.55 -0.19
C ALA A 130 -26.08 -4.07 -0.52
N GLN A 131 -27.06 -3.80 -1.38
CA GLN A 131 -27.46 -2.47 -1.78
C GLN A 131 -28.96 -2.30 -1.58
N TYR A 132 -29.35 -1.16 -1.05
CA TYR A 132 -30.72 -0.69 -1.02
C TYR A 132 -30.85 0.54 -1.93
N ARG A 133 -31.81 0.52 -2.82
CA ARG A 133 -32.15 1.62 -3.73
C ARG A 133 -33.53 2.14 -3.38
N PHE A 134 -33.63 3.43 -3.14
CA PHE A 134 -34.87 4.15 -2.89
C PHE A 134 -35.60 4.46 -4.19
N ASP A 135 -36.91 4.65 -4.13
CA ASP A 135 -37.74 4.95 -5.32
C ASP A 135 -37.35 6.27 -5.99
N ASN A 136 -36.77 7.21 -5.24
CA ASN A 136 -36.29 8.48 -5.78
C ASN A 136 -34.92 8.38 -6.47
N GLY A 137 -34.33 7.18 -6.58
CA GLY A 137 -33.05 6.94 -7.22
C GLY A 137 -31.84 7.01 -6.27
N ALA A 138 -31.99 7.50 -5.03
CA ALA A 138 -30.92 7.43 -4.03
C ALA A 138 -30.57 5.96 -3.74
N TYR A 139 -29.33 5.67 -3.37
CA TYR A 139 -28.93 4.34 -2.97
C TYR A 139 -27.90 4.35 -1.84
N VAL A 140 -27.90 3.29 -1.07
CA VAL A 140 -26.88 2.96 -0.07
C VAL A 140 -26.40 1.55 -0.34
N ARG A 141 -25.07 1.33 -0.30
CA ARG A 141 -24.45 0.02 -0.43
C ARG A 141 -23.51 -0.19 0.73
N LEU A 142 -23.58 -1.35 1.37
CA LEU A 142 -22.67 -1.79 2.42
C LEU A 142 -22.06 -3.13 2.03
N GLY A 143 -20.81 -3.32 2.38
CA GLY A 143 -20.13 -4.57 2.04
C GLY A 143 -18.80 -4.76 2.75
N ALA A 144 -18.21 -5.89 2.45
CA ALA A 144 -16.87 -6.25 2.86
C ALA A 144 -16.06 -6.70 1.64
N LYS A 145 -14.75 -6.57 1.71
CA LYS A 145 -13.84 -7.00 0.66
C LYS A 145 -12.70 -7.82 1.26
N VAL A 146 -12.25 -8.80 0.51
CA VAL A 146 -10.99 -9.50 0.77
C VAL A 146 -10.07 -9.25 -0.42
N GLY A 147 -8.86 -8.77 -0.16
CA GLY A 147 -7.90 -8.39 -1.20
C GLY A 147 -6.57 -9.11 -1.05
N VAL A 148 -6.01 -9.49 -2.19
CA VAL A 148 -4.69 -10.10 -2.31
C VAL A 148 -3.75 -9.08 -2.97
N PRO A 149 -2.55 -8.83 -2.40
CA PRO A 149 -1.58 -7.94 -3.02
C PRO A 149 -0.99 -8.59 -4.28
N VAL A 150 -0.93 -7.82 -5.37
CA VAL A 150 -0.34 -8.25 -6.65
C VAL A 150 1.06 -7.66 -6.81
N LYS A 151 1.20 -6.40 -6.48
CA LYS A 151 2.47 -5.66 -6.52
C LYS A 151 2.51 -4.69 -5.35
N SER A 152 3.64 -4.64 -4.66
CA SER A 152 3.87 -3.69 -3.57
C SER A 152 5.35 -3.34 -3.46
N GLY A 153 5.62 -2.10 -3.08
CA GLY A 153 6.96 -1.59 -2.93
C GLY A 153 6.98 -0.14 -2.46
N SER A 154 8.15 0.36 -2.23
CA SER A 154 8.42 1.76 -1.95
C SER A 154 9.42 2.34 -2.94
N GLN A 155 9.28 3.63 -3.17
CA GLN A 155 10.23 4.46 -3.88
C GLN A 155 10.79 5.46 -2.89
N LEU A 156 12.07 5.36 -2.62
CA LEU A 156 12.80 6.20 -1.69
C LEU A 156 13.59 7.23 -2.50
N TYR A 157 13.48 8.50 -2.12
CA TYR A 157 14.24 9.60 -2.69
C TYR A 157 14.89 10.40 -1.58
N PHE A 158 16.11 10.87 -1.79
CA PHE A 158 16.76 11.83 -0.90
C PHE A 158 17.56 12.87 -1.70
N GLU A 159 17.58 14.10 -1.16
CA GLU A 159 18.39 15.18 -1.72
C GLU A 159 19.87 14.99 -1.42
N GLU A 160 20.19 14.63 -0.16
CA GLU A 160 21.55 14.41 0.31
C GLU A 160 21.57 13.26 1.33
N LEU A 161 22.51 12.35 1.17
CA LEU A 161 22.86 11.32 2.15
C LEU A 161 24.34 11.44 2.49
N THR A 162 24.66 11.73 3.74
CA THR A 162 26.02 11.71 4.26
C THR A 162 26.22 10.47 5.14
N THR A 163 27.27 9.72 4.87
CA THR A 163 27.62 8.48 5.59
C THR A 163 29.02 8.54 6.14
N LYS A 164 29.24 7.89 7.30
CA LYS A 164 30.53 7.82 7.99
C LYS A 164 30.72 6.47 8.67
N GLY A 165 31.96 6.01 8.73
CA GLY A 165 32.34 4.81 9.48
C GLY A 165 33.46 5.13 10.47
N TYR A 166 33.21 4.91 11.77
CA TYR A 166 34.23 5.05 12.82
C TYR A 166 34.66 3.68 13.32
N PHE A 167 35.96 3.39 13.21
CA PHE A 167 36.61 2.17 13.67
C PHE A 167 37.29 2.43 15.00
N ALA A 168 36.77 1.84 16.07
CA ALA A 168 37.21 2.13 17.44
C ALA A 168 38.64 1.65 17.74
N LEU A 169 39.05 0.49 17.20
CA LEU A 169 40.40 -0.05 17.43
C LEU A 169 41.49 0.81 16.77
N GLU A 170 41.18 1.40 15.63
CA GLU A 170 42.10 2.26 14.87
C GLU A 170 41.99 3.72 15.29
N ASN A 171 40.92 4.09 16.00
CA ASN A 171 40.55 5.48 16.34
C ASN A 171 40.49 6.38 15.08
N ILE A 172 39.90 5.85 13.97
CA ILE A 172 39.82 6.55 12.69
C ILE A 172 38.36 6.66 12.27
N GLU A 173 37.95 7.86 11.84
CA GLU A 173 36.67 8.11 11.18
C GLU A 173 36.87 8.31 9.66
N TYR A 174 36.22 7.49 8.85
CA TYR A 174 36.20 7.64 7.39
C TYR A 174 34.93 8.40 6.95
N THR A 175 35.15 9.51 6.23
CA THR A 175 34.09 10.43 5.80
C THR A 175 34.12 10.73 4.30
N ASN A 176 35.20 10.37 3.59
CA ASN A 176 35.40 10.69 2.18
C ASN A 176 36.06 9.52 1.43
N LEU A 177 35.38 8.38 1.44
CA LEU A 177 35.75 7.16 0.71
C LEU A 177 34.50 6.54 0.08
N PRO A 178 33.93 7.19 -0.98
CA PRO A 178 32.66 6.77 -1.57
C PRO A 178 32.67 5.32 -2.08
N GLN A 179 33.82 4.83 -2.57
CA GLN A 179 33.99 3.45 -3.03
C GLN A 179 33.86 2.41 -1.89
N HIS A 180 33.91 2.84 -0.64
CA HIS A 180 33.69 2.02 0.55
C HIS A 180 32.38 2.39 1.28
N GLY A 181 31.53 3.22 0.66
CA GLY A 181 30.26 3.64 1.23
C GLY A 181 30.35 4.79 2.25
N PHE A 182 31.49 5.52 2.34
CA PHE A 182 31.64 6.68 3.23
C PHE A 182 31.78 7.95 2.41
N GLY A 183 30.82 8.86 2.55
CA GLY A 183 30.83 10.09 1.75
C GLY A 183 29.48 10.78 1.71
N THR A 184 29.33 11.67 0.75
CA THR A 184 28.08 12.37 0.48
C THR A 184 27.55 11.99 -0.90
N PHE A 185 26.30 11.55 -0.92
CA PHE A 185 25.57 11.11 -2.11
C PHE A 185 24.38 12.05 -2.32
N TYR A 186 24.07 12.37 -3.57
CA TYR A 186 23.06 13.36 -3.90
C TYR A 186 21.99 12.83 -4.85
N ASN A 187 20.76 13.32 -4.70
CA ASN A 187 19.65 13.15 -5.66
C ASN A 187 19.47 11.70 -6.13
N THR A 188 19.39 10.78 -5.20
CA THR A 188 19.28 9.35 -5.51
C THR A 188 17.85 8.87 -5.31
N GLU A 189 17.38 8.07 -6.26
CA GLU A 189 16.08 7.40 -6.24
C GLU A 189 16.29 5.89 -6.21
N ILE A 190 15.59 5.19 -5.32
CA ILE A 190 15.74 3.76 -5.09
C ILE A 190 14.35 3.13 -5.00
N ASP A 191 14.13 2.10 -5.80
CA ASP A 191 12.91 1.31 -5.78
C ASP A 191 13.15 0.01 -5.01
N GLU A 192 12.33 -0.24 -3.99
CA GLU A 192 12.37 -1.46 -3.17
C GLU A 192 11.03 -2.19 -3.23
N GLU A 193 11.08 -3.49 -3.50
CA GLU A 193 9.90 -4.34 -3.46
C GLU A 193 9.79 -5.05 -2.11
N TYR A 194 8.58 -5.10 -1.56
CA TYR A 194 8.29 -5.84 -0.33
C TYR A 194 6.97 -6.59 -0.40
N LYS A 195 6.82 -7.56 0.48
CA LYS A 195 5.62 -8.40 0.52
C LYS A 195 4.59 -7.80 1.47
N MET A 196 3.37 -7.65 0.98
CA MET A 196 2.21 -7.32 1.79
C MET A 196 1.34 -8.54 2.06
N LYS A 197 0.51 -8.44 3.10
CA LYS A 197 -0.45 -9.47 3.50
C LYS A 197 -1.81 -9.23 2.85
N ILE A 198 -2.65 -10.25 2.94
CA ILE A 198 -4.06 -10.17 2.57
C ILE A 198 -4.72 -9.05 3.38
N ASN A 199 -5.54 -8.24 2.71
CA ASN A 199 -6.34 -7.19 3.31
C ASN A 199 -7.79 -7.65 3.42
N SER A 200 -8.45 -7.32 4.53
CA SER A 200 -9.90 -7.38 4.67
C SER A 200 -10.40 -5.99 5.03
N SER A 201 -11.42 -5.51 4.36
CA SER A 201 -11.94 -4.16 4.57
C SER A 201 -13.46 -4.13 4.58
N LEU A 202 -14.03 -3.17 5.32
CA LEU A 202 -15.43 -2.78 5.20
C LEU A 202 -15.54 -1.65 4.19
N CYS A 203 -16.61 -1.65 3.41
CA CYS A 203 -16.89 -0.62 2.43
C CYS A 203 -18.34 -0.14 2.52
N ALA A 204 -18.51 1.15 2.28
CA ALA A 204 -19.81 1.80 2.20
C ALA A 204 -19.84 2.72 0.99
N GLU A 205 -20.97 2.76 0.32
CA GLU A 205 -21.22 3.66 -0.81
C GLU A 205 -22.60 4.31 -0.63
N LEU A 206 -22.71 5.57 -1.03
CA LEU A 206 -23.99 6.27 -1.11
C LEU A 206 -23.96 7.25 -2.28
N GLY A 207 -25.11 7.43 -2.90
CA GLY A 207 -25.20 8.29 -4.07
C GLY A 207 -26.58 8.26 -4.71
N TRP A 208 -26.58 8.54 -5.99
CA TRP A 208 -27.77 8.62 -6.82
C TRP A 208 -27.64 7.74 -8.05
N SER A 209 -28.78 7.17 -8.50
CA SER A 209 -28.88 6.35 -9.71
C SER A 209 -29.88 6.97 -10.66
N TRP A 210 -29.58 6.90 -11.95
CA TRP A 210 -30.45 7.30 -13.04
C TRP A 210 -30.69 6.11 -13.97
N ASP A 211 -31.95 5.74 -14.18
CA ASP A 211 -32.32 4.76 -15.16
C ASP A 211 -32.33 5.42 -16.55
N TRP A 212 -31.46 4.95 -17.43
CA TRP A 212 -31.45 5.43 -18.81
C TRP A 212 -32.53 4.72 -19.64
N ASN A 213 -32.74 3.44 -19.33
CA ASN A 213 -33.84 2.62 -19.78
C ASN A 213 -33.94 1.39 -18.86
N GLU A 214 -34.83 0.44 -19.13
CA GLU A 214 -35.04 -0.75 -18.31
C GLU A 214 -33.78 -1.61 -18.10
N ARG A 215 -32.73 -1.48 -18.95
CA ARG A 215 -31.52 -2.29 -18.93
C ARG A 215 -30.28 -1.56 -18.41
N TYR A 216 -30.27 -0.22 -18.44
CA TYR A 216 -29.06 0.54 -18.16
C TYR A 216 -29.28 1.53 -17.03
N VAL A 217 -28.43 1.46 -16.03
CA VAL A 217 -28.47 2.37 -14.87
C VAL A 217 -27.10 2.97 -14.65
N LEU A 218 -27.05 4.30 -14.57
CA LEU A 218 -25.86 5.05 -14.17
C LEU A 218 -25.95 5.39 -12.68
N TYR A 219 -24.87 5.15 -11.95
CA TYR A 219 -24.74 5.51 -10.55
C TYR A 219 -23.59 6.49 -10.38
N LEU A 220 -23.82 7.56 -9.63
CA LEU A 220 -22.81 8.49 -9.16
C LEU A 220 -22.89 8.56 -7.64
N GLY A 221 -21.75 8.55 -6.99
CA GLY A 221 -21.75 8.55 -5.53
C GLY A 221 -20.39 8.80 -4.92
N VAL A 222 -20.37 8.62 -3.62
CA VAL A 222 -19.16 8.62 -2.81
C VAL A 222 -18.97 7.22 -2.23
N HIS A 223 -17.71 6.81 -2.08
CA HIS A 223 -17.37 5.57 -1.44
C HIS A 223 -16.41 5.82 -0.28
N GLY A 224 -16.52 4.97 0.75
CA GLY A 224 -15.60 4.89 1.86
C GLY A 224 -15.17 3.45 2.09
N GLU A 225 -13.92 3.25 2.48
CA GLU A 225 -13.38 1.94 2.79
C GLU A 225 -12.43 2.03 3.98
N TYR A 226 -12.50 1.04 4.86
CA TYR A 226 -11.64 0.92 6.03
C TYR A 226 -11.09 -0.50 6.16
N GLY A 227 -9.76 -0.63 6.09
CA GLY A 227 -9.04 -1.90 6.27
C GLY A 227 -9.02 -2.34 7.72
N LEU A 228 -9.36 -3.60 7.93
CA LEU A 228 -9.45 -4.21 9.27
C LEU A 228 -8.13 -4.87 9.69
N CYS A 229 -7.33 -5.31 8.72
CA CYS A 229 -6.14 -6.11 8.94
C CYS A 229 -4.87 -5.27 8.94
N ASN A 230 -3.87 -5.72 9.70
CA ASN A 230 -2.50 -5.26 9.51
C ASN A 230 -1.93 -5.92 8.26
N ILE A 231 -1.74 -5.14 7.20
CA ILE A 231 -1.33 -5.61 5.88
C ILE A 231 0.19 -5.70 5.70
N TYR A 232 0.97 -5.20 6.66
CA TYR A 232 2.41 -5.28 6.65
C TYR A 232 2.89 -6.14 7.83
N GLY A 233 3.63 -7.21 7.53
CA GLY A 233 4.29 -8.02 8.56
C GLY A 233 5.68 -7.51 8.80
N ARG A 234 5.98 -7.12 10.02
CA ARG A 234 7.35 -6.91 10.45
C ARG A 234 7.93 -8.25 10.87
N ASP A 235 9.06 -8.62 10.26
CA ASP A 235 9.85 -9.74 10.75
C ASP A 235 10.82 -9.22 11.83
N GLU A 236 11.88 -8.53 11.46
CA GLU A 236 12.81 -7.87 12.37
C GLU A 236 12.95 -6.39 12.01
N LEU A 237 13.13 -5.56 13.04
CA LEU A 237 13.40 -4.15 12.86
C LEU A 237 14.89 -3.94 12.55
N GLN A 238 15.18 -3.42 11.36
CA GLN A 238 16.53 -3.12 10.90
C GLN A 238 16.79 -1.61 10.85
N PRO A 239 18.04 -1.14 10.85
CA PRO A 239 18.33 0.26 10.50
C PRO A 239 17.74 0.62 9.15
N GLN A 240 17.26 1.86 8.98
CA GLN A 240 16.68 2.29 7.70
C GLN A 240 17.69 2.20 6.55
N LEU A 241 18.96 2.54 6.82
CA LEU A 241 20.08 2.30 5.93
C LEU A 241 21.03 1.30 6.59
N GLN A 242 21.18 0.13 5.99
CA GLN A 242 22.06 -0.90 6.47
C GLN A 242 23.34 -0.94 5.63
N TYR A 243 24.48 -0.88 6.29
CA TYR A 243 25.78 -0.97 5.66
C TYR A 243 26.12 -2.43 5.33
N GLU A 244 26.44 -2.70 4.10
CA GLU A 244 27.12 -3.91 3.64
C GLU A 244 28.38 -3.49 2.90
N THR A 245 29.50 -4.15 3.08
CA THR A 245 30.84 -3.76 2.58
C THR A 245 30.81 -3.16 1.16
N GLY A 246 30.81 -1.81 1.07
CA GLY A 246 30.74 -1.05 -0.18
C GLY A 246 29.35 -0.88 -0.80
N ASN A 247 28.30 -1.44 -0.20
CA ASN A 247 26.91 -1.33 -0.64
C ASN A 247 25.98 -0.92 0.51
N PHE A 248 24.75 -0.54 0.16
CA PHE A 248 23.71 -0.23 1.13
C PHE A 248 22.47 -1.07 0.88
N ILE A 249 21.81 -1.51 1.96
CA ILE A 249 20.46 -2.04 1.94
C ILE A 249 19.53 -0.98 2.54
N TYR A 250 18.51 -0.61 1.79
CA TYR A 250 17.51 0.36 2.20
C TYR A 250 16.28 -0.38 2.73
N ASN A 251 15.95 -0.15 3.99
CA ASN A 251 14.79 -0.79 4.61
C ASN A 251 13.60 0.17 4.60
N PRO A 252 12.40 -0.30 4.19
CA PRO A 252 11.20 0.52 4.24
C PRO A 252 10.93 1.05 5.64
N ILE A 253 10.41 2.26 5.77
CA ILE A 253 10.14 2.89 7.07
C ILE A 253 9.24 2.04 7.98
N TRP A 254 8.42 1.17 7.41
CA TRP A 254 7.55 0.27 8.18
C TRP A 254 8.30 -0.84 8.91
N SER A 255 9.49 -1.24 8.44
CA SER A 255 10.39 -2.21 9.07
C SER A 255 11.64 -1.58 9.67
N ALA A 256 11.76 -0.26 9.57
CA ALA A 256 12.96 0.44 10.00
C ALA A 256 12.88 0.89 11.47
N ASN A 257 14.04 0.88 12.13
CA ASN A 257 14.25 1.42 13.45
C ASN A 257 15.30 2.53 13.43
N ILE A 258 15.34 3.31 14.49
CA ILE A 258 16.26 4.42 14.71
C ILE A 258 16.80 4.38 16.14
N ASN A 259 18.02 4.84 16.34
CA ASN A 259 18.57 5.06 17.67
C ASN A 259 17.95 6.32 18.30
N ASN A 260 17.35 6.16 19.45
CA ASN A 260 16.78 7.24 20.23
C ASN A 260 17.32 7.15 21.67
N GLY A 261 18.37 7.91 21.96
CA GLY A 261 18.96 7.94 23.29
C GLY A 261 19.60 6.61 23.74
N GLY A 262 20.19 5.85 22.82
CA GLY A 262 20.82 4.55 23.06
C GLY A 262 19.92 3.33 22.90
N ASN A 263 18.61 3.52 22.72
CA ASN A 263 17.67 2.44 22.45
C ASN A 263 17.19 2.48 20.98
N ARG A 264 17.08 1.32 20.34
CA ARG A 264 16.50 1.20 18.99
C ARG A 264 14.98 1.24 19.08
N VAL A 265 14.36 2.20 18.40
CA VAL A 265 12.92 2.40 18.39
C VAL A 265 12.40 2.34 16.95
N ALA A 266 11.31 1.65 16.72
CA ALA A 266 10.68 1.60 15.40
C ALA A 266 10.29 3.00 14.89
N ILE A 267 10.50 3.28 13.61
CA ILE A 267 10.10 4.55 12.97
C ILE A 267 8.58 4.64 12.94
N THR A 268 7.90 3.53 12.65
CA THR A 268 6.43 3.47 12.60
C THR A 268 5.88 2.56 13.68
N LYS A 269 4.63 2.79 14.10
CA LYS A 269 3.90 1.84 14.96
C LYS A 269 3.57 0.57 14.17
N GLU A 270 3.31 -0.52 14.88
CA GLU A 270 3.21 -1.88 14.33
C GLU A 270 2.11 -2.07 13.27
N ARG A 271 1.05 -1.25 13.27
CA ARG A 271 -0.13 -1.49 12.44
C ARG A 271 -0.16 -0.59 11.23
N VAL A 272 -0.23 -1.22 10.05
CA VAL A 272 -0.46 -0.58 8.75
C VAL A 272 -1.78 -1.09 8.18
N ASN A 273 -2.74 -0.21 7.98
CA ASN A 273 -4.06 -0.52 7.43
C ASN A 273 -4.28 0.24 6.12
N THR A 274 -5.33 -0.11 5.38
CA THR A 274 -5.82 0.67 4.24
C THR A 274 -6.97 1.58 4.64
N PHE A 275 -7.08 2.70 3.98
CA PHE A 275 -8.22 3.58 4.02
C PHE A 275 -8.51 4.09 2.61
N ALA A 276 -9.76 4.34 2.26
CA ALA A 276 -10.08 5.07 1.05
C ALA A 276 -11.37 5.86 1.21
N ILE A 277 -11.40 7.02 0.55
CA ILE A 277 -12.59 7.84 0.40
C ILE A 277 -12.52 8.58 -0.94
N GLY A 278 -13.61 8.61 -1.68
CA GLY A 278 -13.61 9.27 -2.97
C GLY A 278 -14.94 9.21 -3.69
N LEU A 279 -14.88 9.59 -4.96
CA LEU A 279 -16.02 9.56 -5.87
C LEU A 279 -16.09 8.22 -6.57
N LEU A 280 -17.31 7.87 -6.98
CA LEU A 280 -17.64 6.63 -7.66
C LEU A 280 -18.51 6.92 -8.87
N VAL A 281 -18.17 6.31 -9.99
CA VAL A 281 -19.00 6.21 -11.18
C VAL A 281 -19.19 4.73 -11.48
N ARG A 282 -20.45 4.32 -11.66
CA ARG A 282 -20.78 2.92 -11.95
C ARG A 282 -21.83 2.86 -13.03
N TYR A 283 -21.61 1.99 -14.00
CA TYR A 283 -22.55 1.70 -15.06
C TYR A 283 -23.01 0.25 -14.98
N SER A 284 -24.31 0.04 -14.94
CA SER A 284 -24.95 -1.26 -14.75
C SER A 284 -25.70 -1.68 -15.99
N PHE A 285 -25.52 -2.94 -16.40
CA PHE A 285 -26.16 -3.57 -17.55
C PHE A 285 -27.07 -4.67 -17.04
N GLY A 286 -28.39 -4.58 -17.33
CA GLY A 286 -29.35 -5.66 -17.07
C GLY A 286 -29.13 -6.81 -18.05
N LEU A 287 -29.10 -8.03 -17.52
CA LEU A 287 -28.98 -9.30 -18.25
C LEU A 287 -30.34 -9.90 -18.54
#